data_f03b4027ff94d7c4c4cb2707db04ca66
#
_entry.id   f03b4027ff94d7c4c4cb2707db04ca66
#
_cell.length_a   1.000
_cell.length_b   1.000
_cell.length_c   1.000
_cell.angle_alpha   90.00
_cell.angle_beta   90.00
_cell.angle_gamma   90.00
#
_symmetry.space_group_name_H-M   'P 1'
#
loop_
_entity.id
_entity.type
_entity.pdbx_description
1 polymer ?
#
loop_
_entity_poly.entity_id
_entity_poly.type
_entity_poly.pdbx_seq_one_letter_code
_entity_poly.pdbx_strand_id
1 'polypeptide(L)'
;MNFDETGARIAGRLGWIHSASTDTLTRYTAHAKRGTEAMDNAGVLPDFQGVAVHDGYKPYQSYEQAIHALCSGHHLRELLAAEEQGQSWASAMSCLLLDSNEQVEQAKAAGLEALAADLLAELHACYRAVIALAYEQNPGLAANAHKRMKRTDAQNLLLRLDQREHEALRFAHDFRVPFTNNLAEQDIRMVKLQQKISGSWRTDQGAKRYMRVRSYISTARKQGQRPIDVLAQLASGRAWMPAPAPG
;
A
#
# COMPACT_ATOMS: atom_id res chain seq x y z
N MET A 1 3.00 -1.27 8.65
CA MET A 1 4.06 -1.44 7.61
C MET A 1 3.43 -1.26 6.24
N ASN A 2 4.14 -0.64 5.30
CA ASN A 2 3.67 -0.34 3.96
C ASN A 2 4.24 -1.35 2.96
N PHE A 3 3.40 -1.90 2.08
CA PHE A 3 3.78 -2.89 1.07
C PHE A 3 3.41 -2.39 -0.33
N ASP A 4 4.30 -2.61 -1.29
CA ASP A 4 4.07 -2.28 -2.71
C ASP A 4 4.93 -3.17 -3.60
N GLU A 5 4.56 -3.31 -4.88
CA GLU A 5 5.34 -4.04 -5.85
C GLU A 5 5.33 -3.39 -7.22
N THR A 6 6.39 -3.57 -7.96
CA THR A 6 6.52 -3.04 -9.32
C THR A 6 7.16 -4.02 -10.28
N GLY A 7 6.68 -3.99 -11.53
CA GLY A 7 7.29 -4.75 -12.61
C GLY A 7 8.71 -4.26 -12.94
N ALA A 8 9.59 -5.20 -13.23
CA ALA A 8 10.99 -4.96 -13.54
C ALA A 8 11.50 -5.89 -14.64
N ARG A 9 12.40 -5.39 -15.52
CA ARG A 9 13.11 -6.25 -16.48
C ARG A 9 14.29 -6.90 -15.79
N ILE A 10 14.24 -8.23 -15.64
CA ILE A 10 15.30 -9.04 -15.02
C ILE A 10 15.63 -10.20 -15.94
N ALA A 11 16.89 -10.38 -16.32
CA ALA A 11 17.34 -11.41 -17.24
C ALA A 11 16.54 -11.47 -18.56
N GLY A 12 16.16 -10.30 -19.10
CA GLY A 12 15.39 -10.18 -20.33
C GLY A 12 13.89 -10.47 -20.19
N ARG A 13 13.40 -10.85 -19.01
CA ARG A 13 12.00 -11.20 -18.72
C ARG A 13 11.36 -10.22 -17.76
N LEU A 14 10.02 -10.22 -17.67
CA LEU A 14 9.29 -9.53 -16.62
C LEU A 14 9.52 -10.26 -15.30
N GLY A 15 10.06 -9.56 -14.33
CA GLY A 15 10.12 -9.93 -12.92
C GLY A 15 9.47 -8.86 -12.08
N TRP A 16 9.49 -9.00 -10.77
CA TRP A 16 8.85 -8.11 -9.82
C TRP A 16 9.77 -7.75 -8.68
N ILE A 17 9.68 -6.50 -8.26
CA ILE A 17 10.33 -6.01 -7.06
C ILE A 17 9.24 -5.72 -6.05
N HIS A 18 9.38 -6.30 -4.86
CA HIS A 18 8.51 -6.07 -3.71
C HIS A 18 9.24 -5.18 -2.71
N SER A 19 8.50 -4.28 -2.09
CA SER A 19 8.98 -3.47 -0.97
C SER A 19 8.13 -3.72 0.27
N ALA A 20 8.79 -3.77 1.42
CA ALA A 20 8.17 -3.70 2.73
C ALA A 20 8.86 -2.57 3.50
N SER A 21 8.10 -1.58 3.94
CA SER A 21 8.64 -0.31 4.45
C SER A 21 7.94 0.13 5.74
N THR A 22 8.76 0.59 6.68
CA THR A 22 8.34 1.40 7.83
C THR A 22 9.05 2.75 7.78
N ASP A 23 8.79 3.62 8.72
CA ASP A 23 9.49 4.90 8.83
C ASP A 23 11.00 4.72 9.07
N THR A 24 11.43 3.58 9.62
CA THR A 24 12.82 3.30 9.98
C THR A 24 13.50 2.21 9.17
N LEU A 25 12.72 1.36 8.49
CA LEU A 25 13.23 0.20 7.78
C LEU A 25 12.70 0.14 6.35
N THR A 26 13.50 -0.39 5.43
CA THR A 26 13.06 -0.74 4.07
C THR A 26 13.68 -2.07 3.64
N ARG A 27 12.85 -2.99 3.18
CA ARG A 27 13.27 -4.24 2.57
C ARG A 27 12.79 -4.32 1.13
N TYR A 28 13.70 -4.56 0.20
CA TYR A 28 13.39 -4.88 -1.20
C TYR A 28 13.74 -6.33 -1.50
N THR A 29 12.88 -6.98 -2.26
CA THR A 29 13.15 -8.32 -2.79
C THR A 29 12.83 -8.36 -4.28
N ALA A 30 13.53 -9.25 -5.03
CA ALA A 30 13.29 -9.47 -6.45
C ALA A 30 12.84 -10.90 -6.68
N HIS A 31 11.74 -11.08 -7.43
CA HIS A 31 11.18 -12.38 -7.73
C HIS A 31 10.64 -12.45 -9.17
N ALA A 32 10.54 -13.65 -9.74
CA ALA A 32 9.99 -13.84 -11.08
C ALA A 32 8.45 -13.65 -11.12
N LYS A 33 7.76 -13.84 -10.00
CA LYS A 33 6.30 -13.72 -9.88
C LYS A 33 5.91 -12.52 -9.02
N ARG A 34 4.63 -12.06 -9.18
CA ARG A 34 4.07 -10.95 -8.39
C ARG A 34 3.33 -11.41 -7.13
N GLY A 35 2.66 -12.57 -7.16
CA GLY A 35 1.70 -12.99 -6.14
C GLY A 35 2.31 -13.58 -4.87
N THR A 36 1.51 -14.41 -4.17
CA THR A 36 1.83 -15.00 -2.86
C THR A 36 3.19 -15.68 -2.80
N GLU A 37 3.57 -16.46 -3.81
CA GLU A 37 4.90 -17.11 -3.85
C GLU A 37 6.06 -16.12 -3.70
N ALA A 38 5.93 -14.92 -4.30
CA ALA A 38 6.95 -13.89 -4.18
C ALA A 38 6.91 -13.20 -2.81
N MET A 39 5.73 -12.99 -2.27
CA MET A 39 5.52 -12.42 -0.94
C MET A 39 6.03 -13.36 0.16
N ASP A 40 5.78 -14.67 0.01
CA ASP A 40 6.33 -15.70 0.91
C ASP A 40 7.85 -15.74 0.84
N ASN A 41 8.42 -15.69 -0.38
CA ASN A 41 9.87 -15.64 -0.56
C ASN A 41 10.51 -14.36 0.02
N ALA A 42 9.76 -13.24 0.06
CA ALA A 42 10.21 -12.03 0.73
C ALA A 42 10.35 -12.21 2.25
N GLY A 43 9.60 -13.15 2.86
CA GLY A 43 9.74 -13.56 4.26
C GLY A 43 9.38 -12.46 5.25
N VAL A 44 8.35 -11.64 4.94
CA VAL A 44 7.82 -10.62 5.86
C VAL A 44 6.35 -10.91 6.18
N LEU A 45 5.50 -10.98 5.15
CA LEU A 45 4.05 -11.16 5.30
C LEU A 45 3.63 -12.47 5.98
N PRO A 46 4.30 -13.63 5.75
CA PRO A 46 3.87 -14.89 6.37
C PRO A 46 3.78 -14.88 7.89
N ASP A 47 4.64 -14.10 8.56
CA ASP A 47 4.69 -14.01 10.01
C ASP A 47 4.25 -12.62 10.54
N PHE A 48 3.75 -11.75 9.66
CA PHE A 48 3.42 -10.37 10.01
C PHE A 48 2.03 -10.27 10.64
N GLN A 49 1.95 -9.78 11.89
CA GLN A 49 0.71 -9.62 12.65
C GLN A 49 0.28 -8.16 12.83
N GLY A 50 1.04 -7.22 12.27
CA GLY A 50 0.73 -5.80 12.35
C GLY A 50 -0.18 -5.30 11.23
N VAL A 51 -0.34 -3.97 11.11
CA VAL A 51 -1.12 -3.37 10.03
C VAL A 51 -0.33 -3.35 8.73
N ALA A 52 -0.84 -4.05 7.70
CA ALA A 52 -0.32 -4.07 6.34
C ALA A 52 -1.08 -3.06 5.47
N VAL A 53 -0.41 -1.97 5.09
CA VAL A 53 -0.97 -0.94 4.19
C VAL A 53 -0.56 -1.26 2.76
N HIS A 54 -1.53 -1.39 1.83
CA HIS A 54 -1.28 -1.79 0.44
C HIS A 54 -2.35 -1.27 -0.53
N ASP A 55 -2.17 -1.49 -1.83
CA ASP A 55 -3.08 -1.05 -2.91
C ASP A 55 -4.38 -1.87 -3.05
N GLY A 56 -4.53 -2.93 -2.27
CA GLY A 56 -5.69 -3.84 -2.36
C GLY A 56 -5.49 -5.00 -3.34
N TYR A 57 -4.28 -5.23 -3.85
CA TYR A 57 -3.97 -6.39 -4.69
C TYR A 57 -4.34 -7.70 -3.98
N LYS A 58 -5.17 -8.53 -4.65
CA LYS A 58 -5.84 -9.69 -4.05
C LYS A 58 -4.92 -10.64 -3.25
N PRO A 59 -3.69 -10.97 -3.67
CA PRO A 59 -2.80 -11.86 -2.92
C PRO A 59 -2.51 -11.43 -1.48
N TYR A 60 -2.60 -10.14 -1.14
CA TYR A 60 -2.44 -9.69 0.25
C TYR A 60 -3.47 -10.31 1.20
N GLN A 61 -4.68 -10.58 0.71
CA GLN A 61 -5.77 -11.20 1.49
C GLN A 61 -5.46 -12.63 1.97
N SER A 62 -4.44 -13.30 1.41
CA SER A 62 -4.01 -14.63 1.86
C SER A 62 -3.29 -14.61 3.22
N TYR A 63 -2.95 -13.42 3.73
CA TYR A 63 -2.25 -13.23 5.00
C TYR A 63 -3.23 -12.78 6.09
N GLU A 64 -4.14 -13.68 6.48
CA GLU A 64 -5.25 -13.43 7.40
C GLU A 64 -4.79 -13.00 8.81
N GLN A 65 -3.54 -13.32 9.19
CA GLN A 65 -2.95 -12.90 10.47
C GLN A 65 -2.57 -11.40 10.48
N ALA A 66 -2.43 -10.77 9.32
CA ALA A 66 -2.18 -9.33 9.21
C ALA A 66 -3.49 -8.55 9.29
N ILE A 67 -3.44 -7.37 9.89
CA ILE A 67 -4.53 -6.40 9.83
C ILE A 67 -4.36 -5.59 8.57
N HIS A 68 -5.32 -5.65 7.63
CA HIS A 68 -5.21 -4.94 6.37
C HIS A 68 -5.71 -3.49 6.46
N ALA A 69 -5.02 -2.60 5.71
CA ALA A 69 -5.45 -1.23 5.46
C ALA A 69 -5.25 -0.90 3.98
N LEU A 70 -6.24 -0.27 3.36
CA LEU A 70 -6.20 0.07 1.95
C LEU A 70 -5.68 1.49 1.74
N CYS A 71 -4.85 1.67 0.73
CA CYS A 71 -4.32 2.97 0.34
C CYS A 71 -5.41 3.85 -0.28
N SER A 72 -5.85 4.89 0.42
CA SER A 72 -6.85 5.84 -0.10
C SER A 72 -6.36 6.59 -1.33
N GLY A 73 -5.04 6.80 -1.49
CA GLY A 73 -4.49 7.40 -2.70
C GLY A 73 -4.75 6.57 -3.98
N HIS A 74 -4.84 5.25 -3.89
CA HIS A 74 -5.27 4.38 -4.99
C HIS A 74 -6.77 4.50 -5.22
N HIS A 75 -7.58 4.49 -4.15
CA HIS A 75 -9.02 4.68 -4.25
C HIS A 75 -9.37 6.01 -4.89
N LEU A 76 -8.76 7.13 -4.48
CA LEU A 76 -9.02 8.45 -5.05
C LEU A 76 -8.73 8.51 -6.55
N ARG A 77 -7.66 7.87 -7.03
CA ARG A 77 -7.37 7.80 -8.47
C ARG A 77 -8.41 6.98 -9.24
N GLU A 78 -8.86 5.86 -8.68
CA GLU A 78 -9.89 5.02 -9.30
C GLU A 78 -11.27 5.67 -9.21
N LEU A 79 -11.58 6.39 -8.12
CA LEU A 79 -12.80 7.18 -7.96
C LEU A 79 -12.87 8.32 -8.98
N LEU A 80 -11.77 9.04 -9.20
CA LEU A 80 -11.70 10.07 -10.24
C LEU A 80 -11.99 9.47 -11.63
N ALA A 81 -11.39 8.33 -11.96
CA ALA A 81 -11.66 7.66 -13.23
C ALA A 81 -13.11 7.16 -13.35
N ALA A 82 -13.75 6.77 -12.24
CA ALA A 82 -15.17 6.40 -12.22
C ALA A 82 -16.08 7.63 -12.40
N GLU A 83 -15.77 8.75 -11.78
CA GLU A 83 -16.46 10.03 -11.93
C GLU A 83 -16.42 10.52 -13.39
N GLU A 84 -15.25 10.46 -14.04
CA GLU A 84 -15.07 10.78 -15.47
C GLU A 84 -15.94 9.90 -16.38
N GLN A 85 -16.31 8.68 -15.91
CA GLN A 85 -17.25 7.77 -16.59
C GLN A 85 -18.72 8.03 -16.22
N GLY A 86 -19.02 9.10 -15.50
CA GLY A 86 -20.38 9.51 -15.13
C GLY A 86 -20.94 8.86 -13.86
N GLN A 87 -20.08 8.24 -13.02
CA GLN A 87 -20.45 7.65 -11.74
C GLN A 87 -20.44 8.73 -10.63
N SER A 88 -21.55 9.41 -10.38
CA SER A 88 -21.57 10.55 -9.42
C SER A 88 -21.33 10.15 -7.96
N TRP A 89 -21.60 8.88 -7.59
CA TRP A 89 -21.25 8.35 -6.27
C TRP A 89 -19.74 8.42 -5.99
N ALA A 90 -18.92 8.37 -7.03
CA ALA A 90 -17.46 8.37 -6.88
C ALA A 90 -16.94 9.71 -6.35
N SER A 91 -17.54 10.83 -6.80
CA SER A 91 -17.23 12.15 -6.25
C SER A 91 -17.61 12.24 -4.76
N ALA A 92 -18.80 11.77 -4.39
CA ALA A 92 -19.24 11.76 -3.00
C ALA A 92 -18.31 10.93 -2.10
N MET A 93 -17.87 9.74 -2.57
CA MET A 93 -16.91 8.92 -1.84
C MET A 93 -15.54 9.60 -1.72
N SER A 94 -15.09 10.27 -2.77
CA SER A 94 -13.82 11.02 -2.75
C SER A 94 -13.85 12.13 -1.70
N CYS A 95 -14.92 12.94 -1.68
CA CYS A 95 -15.11 13.98 -0.67
C CYS A 95 -15.10 13.38 0.74
N LEU A 96 -15.90 12.33 0.96
CA LEU A 96 -15.99 11.67 2.28
C LEU A 96 -14.61 11.20 2.78
N LEU A 97 -13.82 10.56 1.94
CA LEU A 97 -12.48 10.07 2.32
C LEU A 97 -11.52 11.22 2.62
N LEU A 98 -11.56 12.30 1.83
CA LEU A 98 -10.71 13.47 2.05
C LEU A 98 -11.09 14.23 3.31
N ASP A 99 -12.37 14.49 3.53
CA ASP A 99 -12.89 15.18 4.71
C ASP A 99 -12.58 14.38 5.98
N SER A 100 -12.74 13.05 5.93
CA SER A 100 -12.38 12.17 7.05
C SER A 100 -10.89 12.21 7.36
N ASN A 101 -10.04 12.26 6.34
CA ASN A 101 -8.60 12.40 6.55
C ASN A 101 -8.25 13.75 7.15
N GLU A 102 -8.91 14.83 6.73
CA GLU A 102 -8.72 16.16 7.32
C GLU A 102 -9.09 16.16 8.81
N GLN A 103 -10.22 15.55 9.19
CA GLN A 103 -10.64 15.40 10.57
C GLN A 103 -9.61 14.61 11.41
N VAL A 104 -9.04 13.52 10.85
CA VAL A 104 -7.97 12.76 11.50
C VAL A 104 -6.72 13.61 11.70
N GLU A 105 -6.30 14.37 10.72
CA GLU A 105 -5.11 15.23 10.82
C GLU A 105 -5.33 16.39 11.81
N GLN A 106 -6.53 16.96 11.86
CA GLN A 106 -6.91 17.97 12.87
C GLN A 106 -6.90 17.38 14.29
N ALA A 107 -7.43 16.17 14.47
CA ALA A 107 -7.42 15.48 15.75
C ALA A 107 -5.99 15.16 16.22
N LYS A 108 -5.12 14.68 15.33
CA LYS A 108 -3.69 14.49 15.62
C LYS A 108 -3.00 15.78 16.02
N ALA A 109 -3.26 16.88 15.30
CA ALA A 109 -2.70 18.20 15.63
C ALA A 109 -3.16 18.72 16.99
N ALA A 110 -4.37 18.33 17.44
CA ALA A 110 -4.90 18.62 18.76
C ALA A 110 -4.39 17.67 19.86
N GLY A 111 -3.51 16.70 19.51
CA GLY A 111 -2.94 15.73 20.45
C GLY A 111 -3.89 14.60 20.85
N LEU A 112 -4.96 14.36 20.06
CA LEU A 112 -5.88 13.25 20.29
C LEU A 112 -5.29 11.96 19.69
N GLU A 113 -5.65 10.83 20.28
CA GLU A 113 -5.22 9.50 19.84
C GLU A 113 -6.26 8.77 18.97
N ALA A 114 -7.51 9.27 18.96
CA ALA A 114 -8.63 8.70 18.19
C ALA A 114 -9.67 9.78 17.87
N LEU A 115 -10.48 9.55 16.83
CA LEU A 115 -11.71 10.32 16.63
C LEU A 115 -12.74 9.97 17.70
N ALA A 116 -13.62 10.93 18.00
CA ALA A 116 -14.76 10.69 18.89
C ALA A 116 -15.70 9.62 18.30
N ALA A 117 -16.33 8.82 19.16
CA ALA A 117 -17.14 7.68 18.73
C ALA A 117 -18.36 8.08 17.88
N ASP A 118 -18.93 9.25 18.13
CA ASP A 118 -20.03 9.83 17.36
C ASP A 118 -19.57 10.21 15.95
N LEU A 119 -18.40 10.82 15.78
CA LEU A 119 -17.80 11.13 14.47
C LEU A 119 -17.50 9.86 13.68
N LEU A 120 -16.99 8.81 14.31
CA LEU A 120 -16.78 7.51 13.65
C LEU A 120 -18.10 6.89 13.21
N ALA A 121 -19.14 6.96 14.05
CA ALA A 121 -20.46 6.45 13.70
C ALA A 121 -21.07 7.22 12.53
N GLU A 122 -20.92 8.54 12.48
CA GLU A 122 -21.35 9.38 11.36
C GLU A 122 -20.58 9.05 10.08
N LEU A 123 -19.25 8.90 10.15
CA LEU A 123 -18.42 8.50 9.03
C LEU A 123 -18.92 7.17 8.41
N HIS A 124 -19.16 6.16 9.23
CA HIS A 124 -19.70 4.87 8.76
C HIS A 124 -21.09 5.01 8.15
N ALA A 125 -21.98 5.83 8.75
CA ALA A 125 -23.31 6.07 8.19
C ALA A 125 -23.23 6.75 6.82
N CYS A 126 -22.42 7.80 6.69
CA CYS A 126 -22.19 8.48 5.40
C CYS A 126 -21.56 7.54 4.37
N TYR A 127 -20.56 6.75 4.76
CA TYR A 127 -19.92 5.78 3.87
C TYR A 127 -20.95 4.80 3.29
N ARG A 128 -21.79 4.21 4.12
CA ARG A 128 -22.84 3.28 3.69
C ARG A 128 -23.91 3.93 2.83
N ALA A 129 -24.24 5.19 3.10
CA ALA A 129 -25.16 5.96 2.26
C ALA A 129 -24.58 6.14 0.84
N VAL A 130 -23.29 6.46 0.71
CA VAL A 130 -22.63 6.56 -0.60
C VAL A 130 -22.56 5.20 -1.29
N ILE A 131 -22.29 4.10 -0.58
CA ILE A 131 -22.33 2.75 -1.15
C ILE A 131 -23.74 2.40 -1.65
N ALA A 132 -24.79 2.75 -0.92
CA ALA A 132 -26.19 2.53 -1.36
C ALA A 132 -26.48 3.30 -2.66
N LEU A 133 -26.12 4.58 -2.72
CA LEU A 133 -26.21 5.40 -3.93
C LEU A 133 -25.45 4.77 -5.11
N ALA A 134 -24.26 4.23 -4.85
CA ALA A 134 -23.46 3.56 -5.88
C ALA A 134 -24.17 2.32 -6.46
N TYR A 135 -24.84 1.54 -5.63
CA TYR A 135 -25.64 0.39 -6.10
C TYR A 135 -26.87 0.82 -6.91
N GLU A 136 -27.52 1.93 -6.57
CA GLU A 136 -28.62 2.50 -7.36
C GLU A 136 -28.18 2.88 -8.78
N GLN A 137 -26.97 3.44 -8.92
CA GLN A 137 -26.37 3.80 -10.21
C GLN A 137 -25.81 2.58 -10.98
N ASN A 138 -25.67 1.43 -10.32
CA ASN A 138 -25.18 0.18 -10.91
C ASN A 138 -26.21 -0.96 -10.75
N PRO A 139 -27.42 -0.82 -11.32
CA PRO A 139 -28.49 -1.79 -11.16
C PRO A 139 -28.07 -3.15 -11.69
N GLY A 140 -28.37 -4.21 -10.95
CA GLY A 140 -28.01 -5.59 -11.27
C GLY A 140 -26.64 -6.04 -10.78
N LEU A 141 -25.81 -5.15 -10.21
CA LEU A 141 -24.53 -5.57 -9.62
C LEU A 141 -24.77 -6.46 -8.40
N ALA A 142 -25.67 -6.09 -7.50
CA ALA A 142 -26.06 -6.89 -6.34
C ALA A 142 -26.74 -8.22 -6.73
N ALA A 143 -27.68 -8.16 -7.69
CA ALA A 143 -28.41 -9.35 -8.17
C ALA A 143 -27.54 -10.35 -8.95
N ASN A 144 -26.42 -9.89 -9.52
CA ASN A 144 -25.50 -10.68 -10.34
C ASN A 144 -24.16 -10.95 -9.66
N ALA A 145 -24.04 -10.77 -8.36
CA ALA A 145 -22.79 -10.97 -7.60
C ALA A 145 -22.17 -12.36 -7.84
N HIS A 146 -22.99 -13.38 -8.10
CA HIS A 146 -22.56 -14.76 -8.37
C HIS A 146 -22.38 -15.10 -9.86
N LYS A 147 -22.78 -14.22 -10.80
CA LYS A 147 -22.62 -14.48 -12.23
C LYS A 147 -21.26 -13.98 -12.72
N ARG A 148 -20.63 -14.77 -13.57
CA ARG A 148 -19.35 -14.46 -14.21
C ARG A 148 -19.53 -13.41 -15.34
N MET A 149 -20.03 -12.21 -15.00
CA MET A 149 -20.13 -11.10 -15.93
C MET A 149 -18.85 -10.27 -15.90
N LYS A 150 -18.47 -9.73 -17.06
CA LYS A 150 -17.36 -8.76 -17.15
C LYS A 150 -17.83 -7.46 -16.47
N ARG A 151 -17.26 -7.15 -15.34
CA ARG A 151 -17.54 -5.91 -14.60
C ARG A 151 -16.68 -4.76 -15.12
N THR A 152 -17.18 -3.54 -14.99
CA THR A 152 -16.39 -2.33 -15.23
C THR A 152 -15.41 -2.09 -14.06
N ASP A 153 -14.43 -1.23 -14.27
CA ASP A 153 -13.48 -0.87 -13.20
C ASP A 153 -14.20 -0.16 -12.04
N ALA A 154 -15.18 0.71 -12.34
CA ALA A 154 -16.01 1.35 -11.33
C ALA A 154 -16.82 0.34 -10.49
N GLN A 155 -17.36 -0.72 -11.13
CA GLN A 155 -18.07 -1.79 -10.43
C GLN A 155 -17.14 -2.63 -9.54
N ASN A 156 -15.92 -2.91 -10.00
CA ASN A 156 -14.93 -3.61 -9.18
C ASN A 156 -14.47 -2.76 -7.99
N LEU A 157 -14.32 -1.44 -8.18
CA LEU A 157 -14.03 -0.51 -7.12
C LEU A 157 -15.16 -0.47 -6.08
N LEU A 158 -16.43 -0.34 -6.53
CA LEU A 158 -17.61 -0.36 -5.65
C LEU A 158 -17.64 -1.60 -4.78
N LEU A 159 -17.50 -2.79 -5.38
CA LEU A 159 -17.51 -4.06 -4.63
C LEU A 159 -16.35 -4.14 -3.62
N ARG A 160 -15.18 -3.62 -3.97
CA ARG A 160 -14.04 -3.59 -3.05
C ARG A 160 -14.29 -2.66 -1.87
N LEU A 161 -14.81 -1.46 -2.11
CA LEU A 161 -15.15 -0.50 -1.06
C LEU A 161 -16.25 -1.05 -0.14
N ASP A 162 -17.30 -1.65 -0.69
CA ASP A 162 -18.39 -2.27 0.07
C ASP A 162 -17.88 -3.42 0.96
N GLN A 163 -17.15 -4.37 0.38
CA GLN A 163 -16.69 -5.57 1.10
C GLN A 163 -15.56 -5.29 2.10
N ARG A 164 -14.83 -4.20 1.91
CA ARG A 164 -13.61 -3.89 2.66
C ARG A 164 -13.68 -2.52 3.35
N GLU A 165 -14.87 -2.10 3.76
CA GLU A 165 -15.12 -0.83 4.46
C GLU A 165 -14.12 -0.59 5.60
N HIS A 166 -13.96 -1.60 6.49
CA HIS A 166 -13.07 -1.49 7.66
C HIS A 166 -11.59 -1.32 7.28
N GLU A 167 -11.18 -1.85 6.14
CA GLU A 167 -9.81 -1.68 5.66
C GLU A 167 -9.63 -0.33 4.97
N ALA A 168 -10.65 0.16 4.27
CA ALA A 168 -10.65 1.48 3.63
C ALA A 168 -10.67 2.62 4.66
N LEU A 169 -11.36 2.43 5.79
CA LEU A 169 -11.48 3.40 6.88
C LEU A 169 -10.49 3.16 8.04
N ARG A 170 -9.54 2.23 7.92
CA ARG A 170 -8.60 1.89 8.98
C ARG A 170 -7.84 3.09 9.52
N PHE A 171 -7.47 4.04 8.67
CA PHE A 171 -6.76 5.27 9.05
C PHE A 171 -7.54 6.16 10.02
N ALA A 172 -8.88 6.11 9.97
CA ALA A 172 -9.74 6.86 10.87
C ALA A 172 -9.89 6.19 12.26
N HIS A 173 -9.70 4.87 12.31
CA HIS A 173 -9.77 4.08 13.56
C HIS A 173 -8.43 3.95 14.28
N ASP A 174 -7.32 4.05 13.57
CA ASP A 174 -5.97 3.93 14.14
C ASP A 174 -5.08 5.00 13.49
N PHE A 175 -4.78 6.05 14.23
CA PHE A 175 -3.99 7.18 13.76
C PHE A 175 -2.54 6.85 13.38
N ARG A 176 -2.06 5.66 13.74
CA ARG A 176 -0.77 5.13 13.30
C ARG A 176 -0.80 4.62 11.85
N VAL A 177 -2.01 4.40 11.32
CA VAL A 177 -2.20 3.95 9.94
C VAL A 177 -2.24 5.17 9.02
N PRO A 178 -1.34 5.27 8.03
CA PRO A 178 -1.35 6.40 7.10
C PRO A 178 -2.54 6.31 6.14
N PHE A 179 -3.06 7.46 5.74
CA PHE A 179 -4.11 7.58 4.72
C PHE A 179 -3.68 7.02 3.35
N THR A 180 -2.39 7.10 3.03
CA THR A 180 -1.85 6.64 1.75
C THR A 180 -0.65 5.72 1.93
N ASN A 181 -0.35 4.92 0.91
CA ASN A 181 0.83 4.04 0.85
C ASN A 181 2.09 4.78 0.31
N ASN A 182 2.16 6.11 0.48
CA ASN A 182 3.23 6.93 -0.10
C ASN A 182 4.63 6.46 0.27
N LEU A 183 4.83 5.92 1.47
CA LEU A 183 6.14 5.47 1.93
C LEU A 183 6.70 4.35 1.03
N ALA A 184 5.92 3.30 0.78
CA ALA A 184 6.33 2.22 -0.11
C ALA A 184 6.40 2.67 -1.58
N GLU A 185 5.50 3.55 -2.02
CA GLU A 185 5.53 4.12 -3.37
C GLU A 185 6.82 4.94 -3.61
N GLN A 186 7.25 5.76 -2.63
CA GLN A 186 8.51 6.52 -2.73
C GLN A 186 9.73 5.60 -2.77
N ASP A 187 9.73 4.57 -1.92
CA ASP A 187 10.80 3.57 -1.92
C ASP A 187 10.89 2.86 -3.28
N ILE A 188 9.78 2.45 -3.86
CA ILE A 188 9.73 1.79 -5.18
C ILE A 188 10.15 2.73 -6.32
N ARG A 189 9.86 4.03 -6.24
CA ARG A 189 10.31 5.01 -7.26
C ARG A 189 11.82 4.99 -7.47
N MET A 190 12.59 4.76 -6.41
CA MET A 190 14.05 4.68 -6.51
C MET A 190 14.51 3.48 -7.34
N VAL A 191 13.77 2.38 -7.32
CA VAL A 191 14.02 1.21 -8.16
C VAL A 191 13.69 1.50 -9.62
N LYS A 192 12.56 2.17 -9.86
CA LYS A 192 12.16 2.61 -11.23
C LYS A 192 13.15 3.60 -11.82
N LEU A 193 13.66 4.54 -11.01
CA LEU A 193 14.68 5.50 -11.44
C LEU A 193 15.96 4.77 -11.89
N GLN A 194 16.41 3.77 -11.13
CA GLN A 194 17.58 2.97 -11.50
C GLN A 194 17.35 2.23 -12.83
N GLN A 195 16.17 1.66 -13.06
CA GLN A 195 15.83 1.04 -14.35
C GLN A 195 15.86 2.04 -15.50
N LYS A 196 15.36 3.26 -15.28
CA LYS A 196 15.34 4.32 -16.30
C LYS A 196 16.76 4.77 -16.67
N ILE A 197 17.69 4.82 -15.70
CA ILE A 197 19.07 5.29 -15.90
C ILE A 197 19.97 4.17 -16.44
N SER A 198 19.90 2.97 -15.86
CA SER A 198 20.86 1.89 -16.08
C SER A 198 20.26 0.68 -16.82
N GLY A 199 19.01 0.76 -17.23
CA GLY A 199 18.30 -0.33 -17.91
C GLY A 199 17.95 -1.50 -16.98
N SER A 200 17.83 -2.68 -17.59
CA SER A 200 17.42 -3.90 -16.90
C SER A 200 18.55 -4.58 -16.14
N TRP A 201 18.21 -5.38 -15.12
CA TRP A 201 19.17 -6.28 -14.50
C TRP A 201 19.46 -7.47 -15.42
N ARG A 202 20.74 -7.70 -15.71
CA ARG A 202 21.17 -8.76 -16.65
C ARG A 202 20.95 -10.17 -16.10
N THR A 203 20.93 -10.33 -14.76
CA THR A 203 20.76 -11.62 -14.07
C THR A 203 19.87 -11.50 -12.86
N ASP A 204 19.19 -12.59 -12.47
CA ASP A 204 18.42 -12.67 -11.25
C ASP A 204 19.30 -12.41 -10.01
N GLN A 205 20.51 -12.96 -10.01
CA GLN A 205 21.45 -12.76 -8.89
C GLN A 205 21.89 -11.29 -8.78
N GLY A 206 22.07 -10.61 -9.91
CA GLY A 206 22.38 -9.16 -9.95
C GLY A 206 21.25 -8.33 -9.37
N ALA A 207 20.00 -8.63 -9.73
CA ALA A 207 18.82 -7.99 -9.17
C ALA A 207 18.74 -8.20 -7.64
N LYS A 208 18.86 -9.45 -7.17
CA LYS A 208 18.83 -9.79 -5.74
C LYS A 208 19.93 -9.07 -4.94
N ARG A 209 21.15 -9.03 -5.47
CA ARG A 209 22.27 -8.30 -4.82
C ARG A 209 21.97 -6.79 -4.74
N TYR A 210 21.49 -6.21 -5.84
CA TYR A 210 21.11 -4.81 -5.87
C TYR A 210 20.02 -4.50 -4.83
N MET A 211 18.97 -5.35 -4.72
CA MET A 211 17.91 -5.15 -3.75
C MET A 211 18.40 -5.21 -2.30
N ARG A 212 19.36 -6.10 -1.98
CA ARG A 212 19.99 -6.15 -0.65
C ARG A 212 20.75 -4.86 -0.33
N VAL A 213 21.60 -4.40 -1.24
CA VAL A 213 22.36 -3.15 -1.07
C VAL A 213 21.41 -1.95 -0.96
N ARG A 214 20.36 -1.93 -1.80
CA ARG A 214 19.37 -0.87 -1.77
C ARG A 214 18.58 -0.84 -0.47
N SER A 215 18.17 -2.01 0.06
CA SER A 215 17.52 -2.14 1.38
C SER A 215 18.40 -1.54 2.48
N TYR A 216 19.68 -1.90 2.48
CA TYR A 216 20.66 -1.41 3.45
C TYR A 216 20.81 0.11 3.42
N ILE A 217 20.98 0.69 2.21
CA ILE A 217 21.08 2.13 2.01
C ILE A 217 19.79 2.86 2.42
N SER A 218 18.62 2.34 2.02
CA SER A 218 17.33 2.96 2.35
C SER A 218 17.06 2.96 3.85
N THR A 219 17.33 1.84 4.51
CA THR A 219 17.24 1.71 5.98
C THR A 219 18.21 2.66 6.68
N ALA A 220 19.46 2.72 6.23
CA ALA A 220 20.46 3.63 6.81
C ALA A 220 20.00 5.10 6.73
N ARG A 221 19.48 5.53 5.58
CA ARG A 221 18.93 6.89 5.41
C ARG A 221 17.77 7.19 6.36
N LYS A 222 16.83 6.25 6.49
CA LYS A 222 15.69 6.40 7.40
C LYS A 222 16.13 6.54 8.86
N GLN A 223 17.27 5.98 9.22
CA GLN A 223 17.86 6.09 10.55
C GLN A 223 18.96 7.17 10.65
N GLY A 224 18.93 8.16 9.75
CA GLY A 224 19.81 9.34 9.81
C GLY A 224 21.28 9.06 9.44
N GLN A 225 21.59 7.85 8.93
CA GLN A 225 22.96 7.50 8.55
C GLN A 225 23.27 7.97 7.12
N ARG A 226 24.50 8.44 6.90
CA ARG A 226 24.97 8.75 5.56
C ARG A 226 25.30 7.48 4.80
N PRO A 227 24.74 7.27 3.58
CA PRO A 227 24.99 6.06 2.79
C PRO A 227 26.46 5.73 2.58
N ILE A 228 27.28 6.75 2.35
CA ILE A 228 28.72 6.54 2.09
C ILE A 228 29.44 5.96 3.32
N ASP A 229 29.06 6.40 4.52
CA ASP A 229 29.72 5.97 5.75
C ASP A 229 29.36 4.52 6.07
N VAL A 230 28.07 4.14 5.92
CA VAL A 230 27.64 2.75 6.16
C VAL A 230 28.17 1.79 5.10
N LEU A 231 28.37 2.24 3.85
CA LEU A 231 28.99 1.44 2.80
C LEU A 231 30.51 1.28 3.06
N ALA A 232 31.19 2.30 3.53
CA ALA A 232 32.60 2.21 3.92
C ALA A 232 32.79 1.26 5.11
N GLN A 233 31.92 1.31 6.11
CA GLN A 233 31.91 0.37 7.22
C GLN A 233 31.69 -1.08 6.73
N LEU A 234 30.72 -1.29 5.85
CA LEU A 234 30.45 -2.60 5.25
C LEU A 234 31.66 -3.14 4.50
N ALA A 235 32.32 -2.30 3.70
CA ALA A 235 33.52 -2.67 2.94
C ALA A 235 34.71 -3.02 3.85
N SER A 236 34.78 -2.42 5.05
CA SER A 236 35.80 -2.74 6.06
C SER A 236 35.46 -3.93 6.96
N GLY A 237 34.38 -4.68 6.65
CA GLY A 237 33.93 -5.84 7.42
C GLY A 237 33.17 -5.49 8.71
N ARG A 238 32.84 -4.22 8.95
CA ARG A 238 32.11 -3.72 10.12
C ARG A 238 30.76 -3.19 9.68
N ALA A 239 29.84 -4.09 9.28
CA ALA A 239 28.50 -3.69 8.83
C ALA A 239 27.75 -2.92 9.93
N TRP A 240 27.30 -1.72 9.60
CA TRP A 240 26.33 -1.02 10.42
C TRP A 240 25.03 -1.84 10.50
N MET A 241 24.43 -1.94 11.66
CA MET A 241 23.15 -2.63 11.86
C MET A 241 22.09 -1.61 12.31
N PRO A 242 20.88 -1.69 11.74
CA PRO A 242 19.79 -0.82 12.17
C PRO A 242 19.42 -1.10 13.63
N ALA A 243 18.98 -0.06 14.33
CA ALA A 243 18.34 -0.24 15.63
C ALA A 243 17.09 -1.12 15.46
N PRO A 244 16.78 -1.99 16.43
CA PRO A 244 15.52 -2.72 16.45
C PRO A 244 14.34 -1.72 16.40
N ALA A 245 13.24 -2.12 15.74
CA ALA A 245 12.05 -1.31 15.80
C ALA A 245 11.59 -1.17 17.27
N PRO A 246 11.10 -0.01 17.68
CA PRO A 246 10.45 0.11 18.98
C PRO A 246 9.26 -0.88 19.01
N GLY A 247 9.19 -1.64 20.08
CA GLY A 247 8.14 -2.64 20.31
C GLY A 247 6.76 -2.02 20.47
#